data_41891b55078d8de85c2fa99694b203a3
#
_entry.id   41891b55078d8de85c2fa99694b203a3
#
_cell.length_a   1.000
_cell.length_b   1.000
_cell.length_c   1.000
_cell.angle_alpha   90.00
_cell.angle_beta   90.00
_cell.angle_gamma   90.00
#
_symmetry.space_group_name_H-M   'P 1'
#
loop_
_entity.id
_entity.type
_entity.pdbx_description
1 polymer ?
#
loop_
_entity_poly.entity_id
_entity_poly.type
_entity_poly.pdbx_seq_one_letter_code
_entity_poly.pdbx_strand_id
1 'polypeptide(L)'
;MSGHSFGGWTTLKTLENDDRIRAILPLAPAGGANGDDEDPLSSALTFDWCQKVPALYIVSDLDSILPLSGMHDLHQRNPEPKIVVILENADHFHFNDDVEANQDSFKQFMEAATADADEDTKRGMDAMLSLMKPSSELVPGTHAYNLINGLGLSHFDANLRDNKDAATFLESDLRSVMAARGITISLMT
;
A
#
# COMPACT_ATOMS: atom_id res chain seq x y z
N MET A 1 8.95 11.29 1.29
CA MET A 1 8.13 11.18 0.04
C MET A 1 7.03 10.17 0.28
N SER A 2 5.84 10.36 -0.32
CA SER A 2 4.74 9.40 -0.19
C SER A 2 3.96 9.33 -1.50
N GLY A 3 3.27 8.23 -1.74
CA GLY A 3 2.38 8.07 -2.88
C GLY A 3 1.59 6.77 -2.80
N HIS A 4 0.41 6.75 -3.42
CA HIS A 4 -0.49 5.60 -3.49
C HIS A 4 -0.36 4.90 -4.86
N SER A 5 -0.47 3.58 -4.88
CA SER A 5 -0.51 2.80 -6.11
C SER A 5 0.71 3.06 -7.01
N PHE A 6 0.52 3.54 -8.23
CA PHE A 6 1.60 3.99 -9.12
C PHE A 6 2.44 5.13 -8.51
N GLY A 7 1.85 6.01 -7.69
CA GLY A 7 2.59 7.00 -6.91
C GLY A 7 3.49 6.37 -5.84
N GLY A 8 3.09 5.23 -5.29
CA GLY A 8 3.92 4.40 -4.42
C GLY A 8 5.13 3.82 -5.17
N TRP A 9 4.92 3.28 -6.36
CA TRP A 9 5.98 2.86 -7.26
C TRP A 9 6.95 4.01 -7.58
N THR A 10 6.40 5.18 -7.94
CA THR A 10 7.20 6.40 -8.20
C THR A 10 8.04 6.77 -6.98
N THR A 11 7.48 6.63 -5.77
CA THR A 11 8.21 6.87 -4.52
C THR A 11 9.43 5.95 -4.40
N LEU A 12 9.27 4.66 -4.69
CA LEU A 12 10.37 3.68 -4.66
C LEU A 12 11.41 3.96 -5.76
N LYS A 13 10.95 4.20 -6.98
CA LYS A 13 11.82 4.43 -8.13
C LYS A 13 12.66 5.70 -8.00
N THR A 14 12.12 6.75 -7.40
CA THR A 14 12.84 8.02 -7.24
C THR A 14 14.08 7.88 -6.35
N LEU A 15 14.07 6.95 -5.38
CA LEU A 15 15.22 6.69 -4.49
C LEU A 15 16.48 6.20 -5.20
N GLU A 16 16.35 5.64 -6.38
CA GLU A 16 17.49 5.19 -7.18
C GLU A 16 18.29 6.37 -7.77
N ASN A 17 17.69 7.56 -7.82
CA ASN A 17 18.26 8.72 -8.50
C ASN A 17 18.23 10.02 -7.68
N ASP A 18 17.67 10.01 -6.46
CA ASP A 18 17.55 11.21 -5.64
C ASP A 18 17.95 10.95 -4.18
N ASP A 19 19.15 11.38 -3.82
CA ASP A 19 19.75 11.23 -2.48
C ASP A 19 19.18 12.22 -1.43
N ARG A 20 18.31 13.15 -1.82
CA ARG A 20 17.66 14.09 -0.90
C ARG A 20 16.51 13.47 -0.11
N ILE A 21 15.99 12.32 -0.55
CA ILE A 21 14.87 11.64 0.10
C ILE A 21 15.39 10.93 1.36
N ARG A 22 14.81 11.27 2.51
CA ARG A 22 15.28 10.80 3.83
C ARG A 22 14.31 9.85 4.53
N ALA A 23 13.06 9.75 4.07
CA ALA A 23 12.05 8.79 4.54
C ALA A 23 10.97 8.63 3.48
N ILE A 24 10.37 7.43 3.40
CA ILE A 24 9.30 7.13 2.45
C ILE A 24 8.10 6.46 3.11
N LEU A 25 6.91 6.75 2.54
CA LEU A 25 5.64 6.15 2.93
C LEU A 25 4.88 5.72 1.65
N PRO A 26 5.24 4.59 1.05
CA PRO A 26 4.44 4.00 -0.04
C PRO A 26 3.13 3.42 0.49
N LEU A 27 2.01 3.77 -0.16
CA LEU A 27 0.68 3.27 0.16
C LEU A 27 0.23 2.33 -0.97
N ALA A 28 -0.01 1.05 -0.66
CA ALA A 28 -0.35 0.02 -1.65
C ALA A 28 0.42 0.18 -2.98
N PRO A 29 1.77 0.16 -2.96
CA PRO A 29 2.57 0.49 -4.14
C PRO A 29 2.47 -0.58 -5.23
N ALA A 30 2.42 -0.14 -6.49
CA ALA A 30 2.64 -1.01 -7.64
C ALA A 30 4.10 -1.47 -7.74
N GLY A 31 4.39 -2.44 -8.61
CA GLY A 31 5.74 -2.91 -8.94
C GLY A 31 6.22 -4.12 -8.16
N GLY A 32 5.34 -4.78 -7.42
CA GLY A 32 5.63 -6.11 -6.87
C GLY A 32 5.31 -7.20 -7.88
N ALA A 33 6.19 -8.18 -8.03
CA ALA A 33 5.97 -9.30 -8.93
C ALA A 33 4.86 -10.23 -8.42
N ASN A 34 3.94 -10.61 -9.32
CA ASN A 34 2.84 -11.52 -9.04
C ASN A 34 2.96 -12.78 -9.93
N GLY A 35 3.87 -13.67 -9.57
CA GLY A 35 4.10 -14.89 -10.35
C GLY A 35 5.17 -14.75 -11.44
N ASP A 36 5.01 -15.52 -12.54
CA ASP A 36 6.02 -15.67 -13.60
C ASP A 36 5.98 -14.56 -14.67
N ASP A 37 5.07 -13.63 -14.59
CA ASP A 37 4.94 -12.59 -15.59
C ASP A 37 5.97 -11.47 -15.41
N GLU A 38 6.64 -11.10 -16.49
CA GLU A 38 7.54 -9.95 -16.55
C GLU A 38 6.71 -8.64 -16.44
N ASP A 39 6.39 -8.23 -15.21
CA ASP A 39 5.79 -6.93 -14.98
C ASP A 39 6.83 -5.82 -15.21
N PRO A 40 6.62 -4.92 -16.18
CA PRO A 40 7.55 -3.83 -16.47
C PRO A 40 7.80 -2.92 -15.26
N LEU A 41 6.81 -2.73 -14.39
CA LEU A 41 6.97 -1.91 -13.18
C LEU A 41 7.86 -2.61 -12.16
N SER A 42 7.71 -3.92 -11.99
CA SER A 42 8.56 -4.72 -11.11
C SER A 42 10.01 -4.76 -11.62
N SER A 43 10.19 -5.02 -12.92
CA SER A 43 11.52 -5.09 -13.56
C SER A 43 12.26 -3.75 -13.52
N ALA A 44 11.53 -2.64 -13.52
CA ALA A 44 12.12 -1.30 -13.45
C ALA A 44 12.63 -0.92 -12.04
N LEU A 45 12.19 -1.59 -10.98
CA LEU A 45 12.66 -1.34 -9.61
C LEU A 45 13.91 -2.18 -9.33
N THR A 46 15.05 -1.53 -9.15
CA THR A 46 16.33 -2.21 -8.84
C THR A 46 16.62 -2.26 -7.34
N PHE A 47 16.03 -1.35 -6.56
CA PHE A 47 16.34 -1.12 -5.13
C PHE A 47 17.82 -0.84 -4.86
N ASP A 48 18.55 -0.42 -5.88
CA ASP A 48 19.95 -0.01 -5.76
C ASP A 48 20.00 1.46 -5.29
N TRP A 49 19.63 1.65 -4.03
CA TRP A 49 19.55 2.97 -3.42
C TRP A 49 20.92 3.44 -2.92
N CYS A 50 21.28 4.66 -3.22
CA CYS A 50 22.55 5.27 -2.81
C CYS A 50 22.71 5.38 -1.27
N GLN A 51 21.62 5.29 -0.52
CA GLN A 51 21.61 5.43 0.94
C GLN A 51 20.50 4.59 1.57
N LYS A 52 20.64 4.32 2.89
CA LYS A 52 19.57 3.68 3.65
C LYS A 52 18.46 4.69 3.93
N VAL A 53 17.28 4.43 3.42
CA VAL A 53 16.09 5.28 3.61
C VAL A 53 15.03 4.48 4.36
N PRO A 54 14.62 4.94 5.56
CA PRO A 54 13.54 4.30 6.30
C PRO A 54 12.25 4.28 5.49
N ALA A 55 11.62 3.11 5.41
CA ALA A 55 10.39 2.88 4.68
C ALA A 55 9.27 2.39 5.60
N LEU A 56 8.13 3.08 5.58
CA LEU A 56 6.89 2.59 6.16
C LEU A 56 5.90 2.33 5.02
N TYR A 57 5.53 1.07 4.82
CA TYR A 57 4.47 0.69 3.89
C TYR A 57 3.15 0.55 4.65
N ILE A 58 2.06 1.04 4.08
CA ILE A 58 0.71 0.73 4.53
C ILE A 58 -0.02 0.15 3.33
N VAL A 59 -0.50 -1.09 3.48
CA VAL A 59 -1.16 -1.86 2.42
C VAL A 59 -2.43 -2.52 2.96
N SER A 60 -3.24 -3.09 2.10
CA SER A 60 -4.47 -3.82 2.43
C SER A 60 -4.33 -5.31 2.17
N ASP A 61 -5.04 -6.13 2.95
CA ASP A 61 -5.02 -7.58 2.81
C ASP A 61 -5.88 -8.11 1.64
N LEU A 62 -6.90 -7.36 1.26
CA LEU A 62 -7.84 -7.71 0.20
C LEU A 62 -7.69 -6.82 -1.04
N ASP A 63 -6.49 -6.27 -1.28
CA ASP A 63 -6.23 -5.43 -2.45
C ASP A 63 -6.57 -6.19 -3.74
N SER A 64 -7.67 -5.80 -4.38
CA SER A 64 -8.20 -6.42 -5.59
C SER A 64 -7.46 -6.01 -6.86
N ILE A 65 -6.64 -4.96 -6.79
CA ILE A 65 -5.88 -4.40 -7.92
C ILE A 65 -4.41 -4.82 -7.85
N LEU A 66 -3.81 -4.69 -6.66
CA LEU A 66 -2.41 -5.02 -6.39
C LEU A 66 -2.33 -6.06 -5.26
N PRO A 67 -2.45 -7.36 -5.59
CA PRO A 67 -2.51 -8.41 -4.59
C PRO A 67 -1.33 -8.40 -3.62
N LEU A 68 -1.59 -8.83 -2.38
CA LEU A 68 -0.60 -8.84 -1.29
C LEU A 68 0.66 -9.67 -1.62
N SER A 69 0.56 -10.62 -2.56
CA SER A 69 1.72 -11.36 -3.09
C SER A 69 2.79 -10.43 -3.69
N GLY A 70 2.37 -9.39 -4.42
CA GLY A 70 3.29 -8.38 -4.94
C GLY A 70 3.97 -7.58 -3.82
N MET A 71 3.27 -7.32 -2.71
CA MET A 71 3.90 -6.68 -1.55
C MET A 71 4.94 -7.59 -0.89
N HIS A 72 4.74 -8.91 -0.89
CA HIS A 72 5.76 -9.85 -0.42
C HIS A 72 7.05 -9.78 -1.24
N ASP A 73 6.95 -9.68 -2.58
CA ASP A 73 8.11 -9.47 -3.45
C ASP A 73 8.82 -8.14 -3.11
N LEU A 74 8.07 -7.04 -3.05
CA LEU A 74 8.63 -5.74 -2.67
C LEU A 74 9.30 -5.77 -1.30
N HIS A 75 8.69 -6.45 -0.32
CA HIS A 75 9.26 -6.59 1.01
C HIS A 75 10.60 -7.34 0.99
N GLN A 76 10.72 -8.40 0.22
CA GLN A 76 11.96 -9.16 0.12
C GLN A 76 13.08 -8.35 -0.55
N ARG A 77 12.75 -7.55 -1.55
CA ARG A 77 13.72 -6.77 -2.34
C ARG A 77 14.12 -5.46 -1.69
N ASN A 78 13.22 -4.84 -0.91
CA ASN A 78 13.46 -3.53 -0.31
C ASN A 78 14.52 -3.61 0.81
N PRO A 79 15.55 -2.72 0.81
CA PRO A 79 16.54 -2.66 1.89
C PRO A 79 15.94 -2.29 3.25
N GLU A 80 16.62 -2.68 4.33
CA GLU A 80 16.31 -2.21 5.68
C GLU A 80 16.82 -0.76 5.94
N PRO A 81 16.18 0.05 6.82
CA PRO A 81 15.05 -0.34 7.69
C PRO A 81 13.69 -0.15 7.03
N LYS A 82 12.79 -1.10 7.26
CA LYS A 82 11.41 -1.05 6.75
C LYS A 82 10.39 -1.60 7.75
N ILE A 83 9.18 -1.07 7.68
CA ILE A 83 8.00 -1.58 8.40
C ILE A 83 6.88 -1.73 7.36
N VAL A 84 6.20 -2.87 7.35
CA VAL A 84 5.02 -3.08 6.50
C VAL A 84 3.81 -3.35 7.38
N VAL A 85 2.86 -2.45 7.33
CA VAL A 85 1.58 -2.52 8.04
C VAL A 85 0.49 -2.89 7.06
N ILE A 86 -0.25 -3.95 7.36
CA ILE A 86 -1.35 -4.45 6.55
C ILE A 86 -2.65 -4.11 7.29
N LEU A 87 -3.50 -3.28 6.68
CA LEU A 87 -4.85 -3.01 7.15
C LEU A 87 -5.75 -4.19 6.76
N GLU A 88 -6.36 -4.85 7.76
CA GLU A 88 -7.20 -6.01 7.52
C GLU A 88 -8.62 -5.63 7.09
N ASN A 89 -9.21 -6.45 6.20
CA ASN A 89 -10.51 -6.26 5.56
C ASN A 89 -10.62 -4.92 4.82
N ALA A 90 -9.56 -4.55 4.11
CA ALA A 90 -9.47 -3.33 3.30
C ALA A 90 -9.08 -3.67 1.86
N ASP A 91 -9.40 -2.79 0.92
CA ASP A 91 -9.07 -2.92 -0.50
C ASP A 91 -8.24 -1.72 -0.96
N HIS A 92 -7.83 -1.70 -2.22
CA HIS A 92 -6.93 -0.72 -2.84
C HIS A 92 -7.34 0.74 -2.61
N PHE A 93 -8.63 1.05 -2.68
CA PHE A 93 -9.15 2.40 -2.57
C PHE A 93 -9.13 2.97 -1.14
N HIS A 94 -8.78 2.17 -0.11
CA HIS A 94 -8.67 2.66 1.27
C HIS A 94 -7.60 3.74 1.46
N PHE A 95 -6.70 3.91 0.51
CA PHE A 95 -5.64 4.92 0.55
C PHE A 95 -5.93 6.16 -0.30
N ASN A 96 -7.19 6.31 -0.75
CA ASN A 96 -7.72 7.49 -1.44
C ASN A 96 -8.66 8.28 -0.54
N ASP A 97 -9.05 9.49 -0.98
CA ASP A 97 -10.17 10.21 -0.39
C ASP A 97 -11.50 9.52 -0.77
N ASP A 98 -12.56 9.78 0.00
CA ASP A 98 -13.92 9.25 -0.24
C ASP A 98 -13.95 7.75 -0.56
N VAL A 99 -13.29 6.95 0.29
CA VAL A 99 -13.03 5.51 0.09
C VAL A 99 -14.28 4.75 -0.36
N GLU A 100 -15.39 4.92 0.37
CA GLU A 100 -16.63 4.19 0.13
C GLU A 100 -17.21 4.52 -1.26
N ALA A 101 -17.25 5.79 -1.60
CA ALA A 101 -17.76 6.24 -2.90
C ALA A 101 -16.84 5.80 -4.06
N ASN A 102 -15.53 5.89 -3.88
CA ASN A 102 -14.56 5.49 -4.90
C ASN A 102 -14.56 3.98 -5.13
N GLN A 103 -14.60 3.17 -4.07
CA GLN A 103 -14.68 1.70 -4.15
C GLN A 103 -15.91 1.27 -4.98
N ASP A 104 -17.08 1.74 -4.59
CA ASP A 104 -18.35 1.31 -5.22
C ASP A 104 -18.48 1.86 -6.64
N SER A 105 -18.08 3.11 -6.88
CA SER A 105 -18.11 3.71 -8.22
C SER A 105 -17.15 3.02 -9.19
N PHE A 106 -15.95 2.67 -8.74
CA PHE A 106 -14.99 1.95 -9.56
C PHE A 106 -15.48 0.54 -9.90
N LYS A 107 -16.04 -0.18 -8.92
CA LYS A 107 -16.63 -1.49 -9.14
C LYS A 107 -17.73 -1.43 -10.21
N GLN A 108 -18.67 -0.48 -10.09
CA GLN A 108 -19.74 -0.28 -11.07
C GLN A 108 -19.19 0.08 -12.46
N PHE A 109 -18.19 0.96 -12.52
CA PHE A 109 -17.53 1.31 -13.77
C PHE A 109 -16.90 0.09 -14.44
N MET A 110 -16.19 -0.74 -13.69
CA MET A 110 -15.55 -1.94 -14.21
C MET A 110 -16.56 -3.00 -14.65
N GLU A 111 -17.66 -3.19 -13.92
CA GLU A 111 -18.77 -4.07 -14.32
C GLU A 111 -19.39 -3.64 -15.66
N ALA A 112 -19.60 -2.34 -15.85
CA ALA A 112 -20.11 -1.80 -17.11
C ALA A 112 -19.09 -1.95 -18.25
N ALA A 113 -17.82 -1.66 -18.01
CA ALA A 113 -16.76 -1.78 -19.01
C ALA A 113 -16.53 -3.24 -19.47
N THR A 114 -16.68 -4.19 -18.55
CA THR A 114 -16.55 -5.63 -18.85
C THR A 114 -17.60 -6.11 -19.83
N ALA A 115 -18.79 -5.51 -19.83
CA ALA A 115 -19.87 -5.91 -20.74
C ALA A 115 -19.53 -5.70 -22.23
N ASP A 116 -18.71 -4.69 -22.55
CA ASP A 116 -18.33 -4.30 -23.91
C ASP A 116 -16.89 -4.74 -24.29
N ALA A 117 -16.17 -5.44 -23.38
CA ALA A 117 -14.79 -5.85 -23.60
C ALA A 117 -14.70 -7.12 -24.49
N ASP A 118 -13.54 -7.29 -25.14
CA ASP A 118 -13.19 -8.56 -25.79
C ASP A 118 -12.96 -9.67 -24.74
N GLU A 119 -13.01 -10.94 -25.19
CA GLU A 119 -13.00 -12.11 -24.29
C GLU A 119 -11.74 -12.20 -23.40
N ASP A 120 -10.56 -11.76 -23.86
CA ASP A 120 -9.35 -11.83 -23.06
C ASP A 120 -9.30 -10.72 -22.01
N THR A 121 -9.64 -9.50 -22.38
CA THR A 121 -9.80 -8.35 -21.47
C THR A 121 -10.89 -8.64 -20.44
N LYS A 122 -12.04 -9.18 -20.87
CA LYS A 122 -13.14 -9.56 -20.00
C LYS A 122 -12.72 -10.55 -18.92
N ARG A 123 -11.97 -11.58 -19.29
CA ARG A 123 -11.49 -12.58 -18.31
C ARG A 123 -10.63 -11.95 -17.20
N GLY A 124 -9.75 -11.02 -17.55
CA GLY A 124 -8.93 -10.28 -16.56
C GLY A 124 -9.78 -9.39 -15.65
N MET A 125 -10.74 -8.66 -16.24
CA MET A 125 -11.67 -7.82 -15.50
C MET A 125 -12.56 -8.63 -14.56
N ASP A 126 -13.14 -9.74 -15.02
CA ASP A 126 -13.98 -10.64 -14.22
C ASP A 126 -13.20 -11.23 -13.03
N ALA A 127 -11.93 -11.60 -13.24
CA ALA A 127 -11.07 -12.10 -12.18
C ALA A 127 -10.85 -11.03 -11.09
N MET A 128 -10.52 -9.79 -11.47
CA MET A 128 -10.37 -8.66 -10.54
C MET A 128 -11.70 -8.36 -9.82
N LEU A 129 -12.81 -8.26 -10.55
CA LEU A 129 -14.14 -7.98 -9.99
C LEU A 129 -14.60 -9.06 -9.00
N SER A 130 -14.22 -10.32 -9.23
CA SER A 130 -14.54 -11.42 -8.31
C SER A 130 -13.87 -11.27 -6.92
N LEU A 131 -12.76 -10.55 -6.86
CA LEU A 131 -12.03 -10.26 -5.62
C LEU A 131 -12.51 -8.96 -4.96
N MET A 132 -13.01 -8.01 -5.77
CA MET A 132 -13.40 -6.69 -5.30
C MET A 132 -14.72 -6.71 -4.53
N LYS A 133 -14.66 -6.46 -3.22
CA LYS A 133 -15.84 -6.34 -2.38
C LYS A 133 -16.49 -4.95 -2.49
N PRO A 134 -17.82 -4.84 -2.26
CA PRO A 134 -18.45 -3.54 -2.07
C PRO A 134 -17.95 -2.88 -0.77
N SER A 135 -17.98 -1.55 -0.70
CA SER A 135 -17.50 -0.80 0.47
C SER A 135 -18.19 -1.22 1.78
N SER A 136 -19.45 -1.62 1.71
CA SER A 136 -20.23 -2.06 2.88
C SER A 136 -19.74 -3.35 3.53
N GLU A 137 -18.89 -4.12 2.87
CA GLU A 137 -18.27 -5.36 3.38
C GLU A 137 -16.83 -5.16 3.84
N LEU A 138 -16.30 -3.96 3.71
CA LEU A 138 -14.95 -3.57 4.08
C LEU A 138 -14.94 -2.72 5.35
N VAL A 139 -13.77 -2.50 5.94
CA VAL A 139 -13.63 -1.55 7.04
C VAL A 139 -13.87 -0.11 6.56
N PRO A 140 -14.37 0.80 7.43
CA PRO A 140 -14.54 2.20 7.05
C PRO A 140 -13.22 2.84 6.61
N GLY A 141 -13.26 3.73 5.61
CA GLY A 141 -12.10 4.49 5.13
C GLY A 141 -11.39 5.29 6.24
N THR A 142 -12.11 5.65 7.30
CA THR A 142 -11.54 6.30 8.48
C THR A 142 -10.46 5.47 9.17
N HIS A 143 -10.46 4.14 9.04
CA HIS A 143 -9.40 3.29 9.57
C HIS A 143 -8.07 3.52 8.83
N ALA A 144 -8.11 3.58 7.50
CA ALA A 144 -6.92 3.90 6.69
C ALA A 144 -6.43 5.34 6.96
N TYR A 145 -7.33 6.31 7.06
CA TYR A 145 -6.96 7.69 7.41
C TYR A 145 -6.25 7.78 8.75
N ASN A 146 -6.74 7.05 9.76
CA ASN A 146 -6.11 7.01 11.08
C ASN A 146 -4.73 6.35 11.04
N LEU A 147 -4.53 5.30 10.21
CA LEU A 147 -3.22 4.69 10.02
C LEU A 147 -2.26 5.66 9.31
N ILE A 148 -2.67 6.24 8.19
CA ILE A 148 -1.84 7.18 7.43
C ILE A 148 -1.44 8.37 8.29
N ASN A 149 -2.40 8.99 8.99
CA ASN A 149 -2.13 10.15 9.82
C ASN A 149 -1.32 9.77 11.07
N GLY A 150 -1.65 8.67 11.76
CA GLY A 150 -0.97 8.27 12.98
C GLY A 150 0.43 7.73 12.71
N LEU A 151 0.52 6.65 11.94
CA LEU A 151 1.79 5.98 11.67
C LEU A 151 2.66 6.77 10.70
N GLY A 152 2.08 7.34 9.64
CA GLY A 152 2.79 8.11 8.64
C GLY A 152 3.41 9.38 9.24
N LEU A 153 2.64 10.13 10.04
CA LEU A 153 3.18 11.30 10.75
C LEU A 153 4.29 10.90 11.71
N SER A 154 4.08 9.85 12.51
CA SER A 154 5.11 9.35 13.43
C SER A 154 6.37 8.90 12.68
N HIS A 155 6.22 8.26 11.53
CA HIS A 155 7.33 7.85 10.69
C HIS A 155 8.15 9.05 10.20
N PHE A 156 7.49 10.10 9.71
CA PHE A 156 8.18 11.29 9.26
C PHE A 156 8.76 12.10 10.43
N ASP A 157 8.08 12.20 11.56
CA ASP A 157 8.61 12.90 12.75
C ASP A 157 9.84 12.19 13.32
N ALA A 158 9.82 10.86 13.41
CA ALA A 158 10.96 10.08 13.88
C ALA A 158 12.19 10.26 12.98
N ASN A 159 12.00 10.19 11.65
CA ASN A 159 13.11 10.12 10.70
C ASN A 159 13.55 11.48 10.12
N LEU A 160 12.69 12.51 10.16
CA LEU A 160 13.01 13.84 9.61
C LEU A 160 13.23 14.91 10.69
N ARG A 161 12.72 14.67 11.92
CA ARG A 161 12.78 15.61 13.03
C ARG A 161 13.47 15.05 14.27
N ASP A 162 14.00 13.83 14.18
CA ASP A 162 14.65 13.11 15.30
C ASP A 162 13.75 13.02 16.55
N ASN A 163 12.42 12.92 16.35
CA ASN A 163 11.45 12.86 17.44
C ASN A 163 11.48 11.46 18.09
N LYS A 164 11.99 11.41 19.33
CA LYS A 164 12.18 10.17 20.09
C LYS A 164 10.85 9.52 20.50
N ASP A 165 9.83 10.31 20.80
CA ASP A 165 8.51 9.78 21.19
C ASP A 165 7.86 9.10 19.99
N ALA A 166 7.99 9.68 18.81
CA ALA A 166 7.52 9.09 17.56
C ALA A 166 8.29 7.79 17.22
N ALA A 167 9.60 7.76 17.41
CA ALA A 167 10.41 6.55 17.23
C ALA A 167 9.98 5.44 18.20
N THR A 168 9.85 5.75 19.49
CA THR A 168 9.38 4.81 20.51
C THR A 168 7.98 4.27 20.20
N PHE A 169 7.09 5.13 19.68
CA PHE A 169 5.76 4.71 19.26
C PHE A 169 5.82 3.68 18.11
N LEU A 170 6.67 3.90 17.12
CA LEU A 170 6.83 2.97 15.99
C LEU A 170 7.45 1.62 16.40
N GLU A 171 8.25 1.60 17.46
CA GLU A 171 8.86 0.40 18.04
C GLU A 171 7.92 -0.34 19.01
N SER A 172 6.77 0.25 19.36
CA SER A 172 5.79 -0.36 20.26
C SER A 172 5.03 -1.53 19.58
N ASP A 173 4.21 -2.25 20.37
CA ASP A 173 3.27 -3.22 19.81
C ASP A 173 2.14 -2.50 19.04
N LEU A 174 2.42 -2.17 17.78
CA LEU A 174 1.49 -1.46 16.90
C LEU A 174 0.15 -2.19 16.75
N ARG A 175 0.14 -3.53 16.77
CA ARG A 175 -1.09 -4.32 16.71
C ARG A 175 -2.00 -4.03 17.89
N SER A 176 -1.48 -4.11 19.10
CA SER A 176 -2.24 -3.81 20.31
C SER A 176 -2.68 -2.34 20.37
N VAL A 177 -1.83 -1.41 19.94
CA VAL A 177 -2.15 0.02 19.90
C VAL A 177 -3.27 0.31 18.93
N MET A 178 -3.27 -0.29 17.75
CA MET A 178 -4.33 -0.10 16.75
C MET A 178 -5.61 -0.83 17.14
N ALA A 179 -5.52 -2.03 17.70
CA ALA A 179 -6.68 -2.77 18.21
C ALA A 179 -7.43 -1.99 19.30
N ALA A 180 -6.73 -1.28 20.18
CA ALA A 180 -7.33 -0.40 21.19
C ALA A 180 -8.12 0.77 20.57
N ARG A 181 -7.93 1.06 19.29
CA ARG A 181 -8.65 2.06 18.50
C ARG A 181 -9.69 1.45 17.56
N GLY A 182 -9.92 0.14 17.67
CA GLY A 182 -10.84 -0.61 16.81
C GLY A 182 -10.31 -0.87 15.39
N ILE A 183 -9.00 -0.72 15.17
CA ILE A 183 -8.37 -0.94 13.87
C ILE A 183 -7.58 -2.24 13.93
N THR A 184 -7.91 -3.21 13.08
CA THR A 184 -7.17 -4.48 12.99
C THR A 184 -6.08 -4.36 11.93
N ILE A 185 -4.86 -4.66 12.34
CA ILE A 185 -3.69 -4.69 11.45
C ILE A 185 -2.87 -5.96 11.67
N SER A 186 -2.13 -6.36 10.64
CA SER A 186 -1.00 -7.28 10.76
C SER A 186 0.30 -6.61 10.30
N LEU A 187 1.43 -7.23 10.64
CA LEU A 187 2.76 -6.77 10.22
C LEU A 187 3.39 -7.89 9.40
N MET A 188 3.96 -7.50 8.25
CA MET A 188 4.76 -8.41 7.44
C MET A 188 6.16 -8.52 8.04
N THR A 189 6.66 -9.75 8.20
CA THR A 189 7.98 -10.09 8.79
C THR A 189 8.82 -10.88 7.80
#